data_e1d464966449561d6a6fdac7d7a579c3
#
_entry.id   e1d464966449561d6a6fdac7d7a579c3
#
_cell.length_a   1.000
_cell.length_b   1.000
_cell.length_c   1.000
_cell.angle_alpha   90.00
_cell.angle_beta   90.00
_cell.angle_gamma   90.00
#
_symmetry.space_group_name_H-M   'P 1'
#
loop_
_entity.id
_entity.type
_entity.pdbx_description
1 polymer ?
#
loop_
_entity_poly.entity_id
_entity_poly.type
_entity_poly.pdbx_seq_one_letter_code
_entity_poly.pdbx_strand_id
1 'polypeptide(L)'
;MNLKKGIALALTAAALLAFTGCGSNGTTSNGEYKVGVVQLVEHPALDAANKGFVDALKEKGLAEKIAFDQQNAQADQSNLNSIAQRFVSDRKNLILAIATPAAQSMANATHDIPILGTAITDYEAAKLVKSNQKPGGNVSGTSDMNPVEQQVDLILQVIPNAKTIGTIYSSSEVNSQIQVEKMKAYA
;
A
#
# COMPACT_ATOMS: atom_id res chain seq x y z
N MET A 1 -15.15 -13.68 69.23
CA MET A 1 -15.38 -13.55 67.74
C MET A 1 -14.17 -12.84 67.18
N ASN A 2 -13.33 -13.56 66.44
CA ASN A 2 -11.95 -13.20 66.21
C ASN A 2 -11.80 -12.05 65.18
N LEU A 3 -11.34 -10.89 65.66
CA LEU A 3 -11.03 -9.68 64.86
C LEU A 3 -10.04 -9.93 63.72
N LYS A 4 -9.25 -10.99 63.79
CA LYS A 4 -8.29 -11.38 62.75
C LYS A 4 -8.90 -11.97 61.46
N LYS A 5 -10.15 -12.45 61.49
CA LYS A 5 -10.83 -13.01 60.31
C LYS A 5 -11.56 -11.96 59.50
N GLY A 6 -11.84 -10.79 60.04
CA GLY A 6 -12.50 -9.67 59.32
C GLY A 6 -11.55 -8.89 58.44
N ILE A 7 -10.26 -8.84 58.76
CA ILE A 7 -9.25 -8.07 58.00
C ILE A 7 -8.80 -8.81 56.76
N ALA A 8 -8.83 -10.14 56.76
CA ALA A 8 -8.45 -10.93 55.56
C ALA A 8 -9.51 -10.89 54.44
N LEU A 9 -10.80 -10.66 54.78
CA LEU A 9 -11.86 -10.59 53.80
C LEU A 9 -11.97 -9.19 53.14
N ALA A 10 -11.51 -8.14 53.81
CA ALA A 10 -11.52 -6.77 53.30
C ALA A 10 -10.38 -6.50 52.32
N LEU A 11 -9.25 -7.21 52.43
CA LEU A 11 -8.10 -7.07 51.54
C LEU A 11 -8.28 -7.80 50.19
N THR A 12 -9.12 -8.84 50.12
CA THR A 12 -9.42 -9.56 48.84
C THR A 12 -10.43 -8.83 48.00
N ALA A 13 -11.30 -7.99 48.53
CA ALA A 13 -12.24 -7.19 47.77
C ALA A 13 -11.62 -5.95 47.11
N ALA A 14 -10.52 -5.43 47.63
CA ALA A 14 -9.83 -4.24 47.10
C ALA A 14 -8.89 -4.58 45.90
N ALA A 15 -8.49 -5.85 45.72
CA ALA A 15 -7.59 -6.27 44.65
C ALA A 15 -8.32 -6.53 43.31
N LEU A 16 -9.63 -6.60 43.28
CA LEU A 16 -10.45 -6.88 42.07
C LEU A 16 -10.88 -5.61 41.34
N LEU A 17 -10.60 -4.41 41.85
CA LEU A 17 -11.01 -3.12 41.24
C LEU A 17 -9.85 -2.39 40.52
N ALA A 18 -8.64 -2.97 40.49
CA ALA A 18 -7.47 -2.30 39.90
C ALA A 18 -7.14 -2.73 38.47
N PHE A 19 -7.99 -3.52 37.79
CA PHE A 19 -7.78 -3.97 36.39
C PHE A 19 -8.68 -3.29 35.36
N THR A 20 -9.35 -2.18 35.71
CA THR A 20 -10.09 -1.39 34.72
C THR A 20 -9.37 -0.07 34.46
N GLY A 21 -8.38 -0.06 33.59
CA GLY A 21 -7.74 1.19 33.27
C GLY A 21 -6.50 1.10 32.39
N CYS A 22 -6.62 0.52 31.22
CA CYS A 22 -5.83 0.90 30.04
C CYS A 22 -6.73 0.76 28.81
N GLY A 23 -7.70 1.63 28.73
CA GLY A 23 -8.39 1.90 27.47
C GLY A 23 -7.44 2.77 26.64
N SER A 24 -6.63 2.16 25.78
CA SER A 24 -6.10 2.88 24.65
C SER A 24 -7.32 3.37 23.84
N ASN A 25 -7.52 4.68 23.77
CA ASN A 25 -8.40 5.32 22.81
C ASN A 25 -7.85 5.09 21.38
N GLY A 26 -7.82 3.83 20.95
CA GLY A 26 -7.86 3.51 19.55
C GLY A 26 -9.30 3.73 19.11
N THR A 27 -9.55 4.77 18.36
CA THR A 27 -10.82 4.95 17.64
C THR A 27 -10.93 3.76 16.67
N THR A 28 -11.50 2.65 17.12
CA THR A 28 -11.95 1.58 16.23
C THR A 28 -13.12 2.16 15.45
N SER A 29 -12.84 2.69 14.27
CA SER A 29 -13.90 2.91 13.30
C SER A 29 -14.51 1.55 13.02
N ASN A 30 -15.71 1.27 13.54
CA ASN A 30 -16.52 0.11 13.20
C ASN A 30 -17.02 0.27 11.75
N GLY A 31 -16.11 0.43 10.79
CA GLY A 31 -16.48 0.44 9.38
C GLY A 31 -17.00 -0.93 8.96
N GLU A 32 -18.04 -0.95 8.16
CA GLU A 32 -18.59 -2.15 7.54
C GLU A 32 -17.54 -2.87 6.67
N TYR A 33 -16.61 -2.10 6.07
CA TYR A 33 -15.53 -2.59 5.20
C TYR A 33 -14.16 -2.24 5.76
N LYS A 34 -13.23 -3.17 5.68
CA LYS A 34 -11.82 -2.99 6.07
C LYS A 34 -10.99 -2.79 4.81
N VAL A 35 -10.42 -1.62 4.62
CA VAL A 35 -9.55 -1.32 3.47
C VAL A 35 -8.12 -1.11 3.94
N GLY A 36 -7.20 -1.96 3.44
CA GLY A 36 -5.76 -1.77 3.63
C GLY A 36 -5.22 -0.85 2.54
N VAL A 37 -4.41 0.11 2.92
CA VAL A 37 -3.64 0.95 2.00
C VAL A 37 -2.17 0.77 2.30
N VAL A 38 -1.40 0.32 1.32
CA VAL A 38 0.05 0.19 1.46
C VAL A 38 0.75 1.07 0.43
N GLN A 39 1.60 1.93 0.91
CA GLN A 39 2.45 2.81 0.11
C GLN A 39 3.90 2.40 0.25
N LEU A 40 4.64 2.36 -0.86
CA LEU A 40 6.05 1.93 -0.86
C LEU A 40 6.91 2.83 0.02
N VAL A 41 6.80 4.15 -0.15
CA VAL A 41 7.64 5.15 0.51
C VAL A 41 6.89 6.48 0.58
N GLU A 42 7.24 7.33 1.53
CA GLU A 42 6.78 8.72 1.59
C GLU A 42 7.35 9.51 0.41
N HIS A 43 6.44 10.00 -0.45
CA HIS A 43 6.79 10.79 -1.62
C HIS A 43 5.57 11.61 -2.05
N PRO A 44 5.70 12.91 -2.39
CA PRO A 44 4.55 13.78 -2.68
C PRO A 44 3.57 13.23 -3.72
N ALA A 45 4.05 12.54 -4.77
CA ALA A 45 3.18 11.96 -5.79
C ALA A 45 2.40 10.74 -5.26
N LEU A 46 3.03 9.89 -4.44
CA LEU A 46 2.37 8.73 -3.84
C LEU A 46 1.40 9.14 -2.74
N ASP A 47 1.76 10.14 -1.95
CA ASP A 47 0.89 10.75 -0.93
C ASP A 47 -0.36 11.36 -1.57
N ALA A 48 -0.20 12.03 -2.71
CA ALA A 48 -1.31 12.58 -3.48
C ALA A 48 -2.23 11.48 -4.04
N ALA A 49 -1.68 10.36 -4.51
CA ALA A 49 -2.46 9.22 -4.99
C ALA A 49 -3.27 8.57 -3.84
N ASN A 50 -2.62 8.36 -2.69
CA ASN A 50 -3.29 7.86 -1.48
C ASN A 50 -4.43 8.80 -1.05
N LYS A 51 -4.11 10.08 -0.90
CA LYS A 51 -5.10 11.11 -0.53
C LYS A 51 -6.28 11.15 -1.52
N GLY A 52 -6.00 11.11 -2.82
CA GLY A 52 -7.03 11.12 -3.87
C GLY A 52 -7.99 9.93 -3.77
N PHE A 53 -7.48 8.74 -3.47
CA PHE A 53 -8.32 7.56 -3.25
C PHE A 53 -9.27 7.75 -2.05
N VAL A 54 -8.73 8.20 -0.91
CA VAL A 54 -9.52 8.43 0.31
C VAL A 54 -10.55 9.53 0.09
N ASP A 55 -10.16 10.63 -0.55
CA ASP A 55 -11.06 11.76 -0.81
C ASP A 55 -12.20 11.38 -1.76
N ALA A 56 -11.92 10.61 -2.82
CA ALA A 56 -12.95 10.11 -3.73
C ALA A 56 -13.99 9.22 -3.01
N LEU A 57 -13.56 8.41 -2.04
CA LEU A 57 -14.47 7.61 -1.22
C LEU A 57 -15.31 8.47 -0.25
N LYS A 58 -14.73 9.56 0.28
CA LYS A 58 -15.47 10.54 1.09
C LYS A 58 -16.53 11.27 0.26
N GLU A 59 -16.18 11.76 -0.92
CA GLU A 59 -17.10 12.44 -1.83
C GLU A 59 -18.29 11.56 -2.24
N LYS A 60 -18.06 10.23 -2.33
CA LYS A 60 -19.11 9.25 -2.59
C LYS A 60 -19.92 8.83 -1.34
N GLY A 61 -19.66 9.41 -0.17
CA GLY A 61 -20.31 9.08 1.09
C GLY A 61 -20.01 7.67 1.61
N LEU A 62 -18.88 7.08 1.18
CA LEU A 62 -18.50 5.72 1.57
C LEU A 62 -17.49 5.69 2.73
N ALA A 63 -16.81 6.78 3.01
CA ALA A 63 -15.71 6.81 3.98
C ALA A 63 -16.14 6.42 5.40
N GLU A 64 -17.35 6.77 5.82
CA GLU A 64 -17.87 6.42 7.16
C GLU A 64 -18.11 4.92 7.33
N LYS A 65 -18.28 4.19 6.20
CA LYS A 65 -18.44 2.73 6.18
C LYS A 65 -17.10 1.99 6.11
N ILE A 66 -15.98 2.69 5.99
CA ILE A 66 -14.68 2.09 5.74
C ILE A 66 -13.75 2.31 6.93
N ALA A 67 -13.23 1.21 7.47
CA ALA A 67 -12.09 1.22 8.37
C ALA A 67 -10.80 1.17 7.55
N PHE A 68 -10.13 2.32 7.41
CA PHE A 68 -8.85 2.41 6.71
C PHE A 68 -7.69 1.98 7.61
N ASP A 69 -6.81 1.12 7.08
CA ASP A 69 -5.52 0.77 7.66
C ASP A 69 -4.43 1.20 6.68
N GLN A 70 -3.84 2.37 6.92
CA GLN A 70 -2.85 2.96 6.03
C GLN A 70 -1.44 2.70 6.53
N GLN A 71 -0.59 2.14 5.67
CA GLN A 71 0.77 1.72 5.98
C GLN A 71 1.77 2.26 4.98
N ASN A 72 2.95 2.62 5.47
CA ASN A 72 4.11 3.00 4.67
C ASN A 72 5.22 1.98 4.91
N ALA A 73 5.73 1.41 3.83
CA ALA A 73 6.77 0.38 3.90
C ALA A 73 8.19 0.96 4.01
N GLN A 74 8.37 2.27 3.87
CA GLN A 74 9.66 2.96 3.96
C GLN A 74 10.71 2.42 2.97
N ALA A 75 10.27 2.03 1.77
CA ALA A 75 11.07 1.39 0.72
C ALA A 75 11.74 0.06 1.16
N ASP A 76 11.24 -0.59 2.20
CA ASP A 76 11.79 -1.83 2.75
C ASP A 76 10.92 -3.04 2.37
N GLN A 77 11.55 -4.07 1.76
CA GLN A 77 10.85 -5.27 1.31
C GLN A 77 10.34 -6.12 2.49
N SER A 78 11.02 -6.12 3.62
CA SER A 78 10.59 -6.87 4.82
C SER A 78 9.34 -6.24 5.42
N ASN A 79 9.29 -4.89 5.43
CA ASN A 79 8.09 -4.17 5.85
C ASN A 79 6.92 -4.45 4.91
N LEU A 80 7.12 -4.45 3.59
CA LEU A 80 6.09 -4.83 2.62
C LEU A 80 5.53 -6.22 2.90
N ASN A 81 6.40 -7.20 3.12
CA ASN A 81 5.99 -8.57 3.40
C ASN A 81 5.21 -8.66 4.73
N SER A 82 5.65 -7.96 5.76
CA SER A 82 4.99 -7.93 7.07
C SER A 82 3.60 -7.27 6.99
N ILE A 83 3.48 -6.17 6.24
CA ILE A 83 2.21 -5.48 6.00
C ILE A 83 1.25 -6.39 5.22
N ALA A 84 1.76 -7.09 4.19
CA ALA A 84 0.96 -8.01 3.38
C ALA A 84 0.38 -9.14 4.22
N GLN A 85 1.20 -9.81 5.03
CA GLN A 85 0.75 -10.88 5.93
C GLN A 85 -0.29 -10.38 6.93
N ARG A 86 -0.10 -9.18 7.48
CA ARG A 86 -1.07 -8.57 8.39
C ARG A 86 -2.38 -8.28 7.70
N PHE A 87 -2.39 -7.70 6.50
CA PHE A 87 -3.61 -7.41 5.76
C PHE A 87 -4.42 -8.68 5.44
N VAL A 88 -3.73 -9.77 5.09
CA VAL A 88 -4.35 -11.10 4.90
C VAL A 88 -4.93 -11.64 6.21
N SER A 89 -4.16 -11.60 7.30
CA SER A 89 -4.59 -12.05 8.63
C SER A 89 -5.80 -11.28 9.14
N ASP A 90 -5.83 -9.96 8.92
CA ASP A 90 -6.93 -9.06 9.30
C ASP A 90 -8.16 -9.19 8.39
N ARG A 91 -8.06 -9.99 7.33
CA ARG A 91 -9.11 -10.21 6.33
C ARG A 91 -9.62 -8.88 5.76
N LYS A 92 -8.73 -8.08 5.17
CA LYS A 92 -9.13 -6.85 4.48
C LYS A 92 -10.11 -7.19 3.35
N ASN A 93 -11.10 -6.34 3.13
CA ASN A 93 -12.05 -6.51 2.03
C ASN A 93 -11.50 -6.02 0.69
N LEU A 94 -10.55 -5.09 0.76
CA LEU A 94 -9.86 -4.50 -0.38
C LEU A 94 -8.47 -4.03 0.06
N ILE A 95 -7.50 -4.12 -0.83
CA ILE A 95 -6.18 -3.52 -0.65
C ILE A 95 -5.95 -2.50 -1.75
N LEU A 96 -5.54 -1.27 -1.40
CA LEU A 96 -4.91 -0.33 -2.31
C LEU A 96 -3.40 -0.48 -2.17
N ALA A 97 -2.72 -0.80 -3.27
CA ALA A 97 -1.27 -0.91 -3.34
C ALA A 97 -0.71 0.24 -4.21
N ILE A 98 0.14 1.07 -3.61
CA ILE A 98 0.71 2.26 -4.24
C ILE A 98 2.19 2.00 -4.54
N ALA A 99 2.54 1.92 -5.80
CA ALA A 99 3.80 1.55 -6.43
C ALA A 99 3.95 0.04 -6.70
N THR A 100 4.74 -0.29 -7.73
CA THR A 100 4.94 -1.65 -8.23
C THR A 100 5.41 -2.66 -7.17
N PRO A 101 6.44 -2.38 -6.33
CA PRO A 101 6.88 -3.33 -5.31
C PRO A 101 5.80 -3.61 -4.24
N ALA A 102 5.00 -2.60 -3.89
CA ALA A 102 3.88 -2.77 -2.96
C ALA A 102 2.82 -3.72 -3.53
N ALA A 103 2.43 -3.51 -4.81
CA ALA A 103 1.46 -4.39 -5.47
C ALA A 103 1.97 -5.82 -5.61
N GLN A 104 3.27 -6.01 -5.94
CA GLN A 104 3.88 -7.33 -6.03
C GLN A 104 3.85 -8.06 -4.69
N SER A 105 4.17 -7.39 -3.59
CA SER A 105 4.13 -8.00 -2.26
C SER A 105 2.71 -8.41 -1.85
N MET A 106 1.70 -7.58 -2.15
CA MET A 106 0.30 -7.92 -1.87
C MET A 106 -0.19 -9.08 -2.74
N ALA A 107 0.10 -9.07 -4.06
CA ALA A 107 -0.28 -10.13 -4.99
C ALA A 107 0.35 -11.48 -4.65
N ASN A 108 1.58 -11.48 -4.14
CA ASN A 108 2.25 -12.69 -3.67
C ASN A 108 1.65 -13.24 -2.36
N ALA A 109 1.05 -12.38 -1.53
CA ALA A 109 0.48 -12.78 -0.24
C ALA A 109 -0.95 -13.28 -0.34
N THR A 110 -1.73 -12.85 -1.34
CA THR A 110 -3.13 -13.27 -1.49
C THR A 110 -3.59 -13.29 -2.94
N HIS A 111 -4.44 -14.28 -3.26
CA HIS A 111 -5.15 -14.37 -4.53
C HIS A 111 -6.67 -14.15 -4.36
N ASP A 112 -7.14 -13.96 -3.13
CA ASP A 112 -8.56 -13.86 -2.80
C ASP A 112 -9.00 -12.41 -2.53
N ILE A 113 -8.15 -11.62 -1.84
CA ILE A 113 -8.48 -10.23 -1.52
C ILE A 113 -8.27 -9.37 -2.78
N PRO A 114 -9.27 -8.60 -3.24
CA PRO A 114 -9.09 -7.68 -4.34
C PRO A 114 -8.00 -6.65 -4.07
N ILE A 115 -7.14 -6.43 -5.05
CA ILE A 115 -6.03 -5.46 -4.98
C ILE A 115 -6.21 -4.44 -6.08
N LEU A 116 -6.36 -3.18 -5.70
CA LEU A 116 -6.27 -2.05 -6.62
C LEU A 116 -4.85 -1.49 -6.58
N GLY A 117 -4.24 -1.38 -7.75
CA GLY A 117 -2.93 -0.78 -7.90
C GLY A 117 -3.00 0.64 -8.45
N THR A 118 -2.11 1.50 -8.02
CA THR A 118 -1.86 2.82 -8.62
C THR A 118 -0.38 3.16 -8.54
N ALA A 119 0.09 4.09 -9.35
CA ALA A 119 1.52 4.36 -9.53
C ALA A 119 2.28 3.08 -9.95
N ILE A 120 1.72 2.34 -10.90
CA ILE A 120 2.28 1.11 -11.45
C ILE A 120 2.48 1.29 -12.95
N THR A 121 3.72 1.13 -13.39
CA THR A 121 4.11 1.38 -14.77
C THR A 121 3.47 0.38 -15.74
N ASP A 122 3.62 -0.92 -15.49
CA ASP A 122 3.09 -1.98 -16.35
C ASP A 122 2.75 -3.22 -15.53
N TYR A 123 1.48 -3.58 -15.49
CA TYR A 123 0.98 -4.70 -14.69
C TYR A 123 1.39 -6.05 -15.24
N GLU A 124 1.43 -6.19 -16.58
CA GLU A 124 1.82 -7.44 -17.23
C GLU A 124 3.32 -7.70 -17.06
N ALA A 125 4.16 -6.72 -17.36
CA ALA A 125 5.59 -6.82 -17.18
C ALA A 125 6.01 -6.97 -15.70
N ALA A 126 5.24 -6.39 -14.78
CA ALA A 126 5.40 -6.61 -13.34
C ALA A 126 4.88 -7.97 -12.84
N LYS A 127 4.31 -8.80 -13.74
CA LYS A 127 3.71 -10.12 -13.43
C LYS A 127 2.55 -10.06 -12.43
N LEU A 128 1.84 -8.94 -12.40
CA LEU A 128 0.66 -8.74 -11.55
C LEU A 128 -0.62 -9.26 -12.20
N VAL A 129 -0.66 -9.26 -13.52
CA VAL A 129 -1.80 -9.71 -14.33
C VAL A 129 -1.33 -10.55 -15.51
N LYS A 130 -2.23 -11.32 -16.11
CA LYS A 130 -1.94 -12.10 -17.33
C LYS A 130 -1.79 -11.22 -18.56
N SER A 131 -2.62 -10.19 -18.67
CA SER A 131 -2.48 -9.13 -19.64
C SER A 131 -3.15 -7.86 -19.13
N ASN A 132 -2.69 -6.70 -19.61
CA ASN A 132 -3.25 -5.40 -19.23
C ASN A 132 -4.72 -5.25 -19.67
N GLN A 133 -5.15 -5.91 -20.77
CA GLN A 133 -6.54 -5.87 -21.24
C GLN A 133 -7.46 -6.84 -20.51
N LYS A 134 -6.90 -7.97 -20.02
CA LYS A 134 -7.65 -9.01 -19.28
C LYS A 134 -6.84 -9.47 -18.08
N PRO A 135 -6.89 -8.74 -16.97
CA PRO A 135 -6.11 -9.05 -15.76
C PRO A 135 -6.23 -10.50 -15.29
N GLY A 136 -7.44 -11.05 -15.24
CA GLY A 136 -7.72 -12.46 -15.01
C GLY A 136 -7.44 -12.98 -13.61
N GLY A 137 -7.13 -12.11 -12.66
CA GLY A 137 -6.87 -12.39 -11.25
C GLY A 137 -7.53 -11.38 -10.33
N ASN A 138 -7.03 -11.29 -9.10
CA ASN A 138 -7.52 -10.36 -8.07
C ASN A 138 -6.86 -8.97 -8.12
N VAL A 139 -5.99 -8.70 -9.09
CA VAL A 139 -5.28 -7.41 -9.24
C VAL A 139 -5.83 -6.65 -10.44
N SER A 140 -6.09 -5.36 -10.25
CA SER A 140 -6.43 -4.38 -11.28
C SER A 140 -6.02 -2.98 -10.82
N GLY A 141 -6.11 -1.98 -11.70
CA GLY A 141 -5.81 -0.60 -11.30
C GLY A 141 -5.48 0.33 -12.46
N THR A 142 -4.71 1.38 -12.16
CA THR A 142 -4.30 2.41 -13.11
C THR A 142 -2.80 2.34 -13.39
N SER A 143 -2.40 2.55 -14.64
CA SER A 143 -1.00 2.64 -15.04
C SER A 143 -0.54 4.10 -15.10
N ASP A 144 0.72 4.32 -14.73
CA ASP A 144 1.44 5.58 -14.87
C ASP A 144 2.58 5.50 -15.91
N MET A 145 2.48 4.54 -16.85
CA MET A 145 3.49 4.38 -17.89
C MET A 145 3.78 5.71 -18.59
N ASN A 146 5.03 6.14 -18.55
CA ASN A 146 5.49 7.35 -19.21
C ASN A 146 5.62 7.16 -20.72
N PRO A 147 5.40 8.22 -21.52
CA PRO A 147 5.66 8.20 -22.96
C PRO A 147 7.16 8.30 -23.25
N VAL A 148 7.91 7.22 -23.02
CA VAL A 148 9.37 7.18 -23.02
C VAL A 148 9.95 7.62 -24.36
N GLU A 149 9.35 7.20 -25.46
CA GLU A 149 9.77 7.56 -26.83
C GLU A 149 9.69 9.08 -27.04
N GLN A 150 8.59 9.70 -26.62
CA GLN A 150 8.41 11.15 -26.72
C GLN A 150 9.39 11.93 -25.82
N GLN A 151 9.79 11.35 -24.70
CA GLN A 151 10.82 11.94 -23.85
C GLN A 151 12.20 11.94 -24.53
N VAL A 152 12.54 10.87 -25.25
CA VAL A 152 13.76 10.82 -26.07
C VAL A 152 13.69 11.84 -27.20
N ASP A 153 12.57 11.91 -27.92
CA ASP A 153 12.36 12.92 -28.98
C ASP A 153 12.52 14.34 -28.45
N LEU A 154 11.99 14.62 -27.26
CA LEU A 154 12.12 15.93 -26.64
C LEU A 154 13.59 16.25 -26.30
N ILE A 155 14.36 15.27 -25.81
CA ILE A 155 15.79 15.45 -25.58
C ILE A 155 16.51 15.87 -26.88
N LEU A 156 16.21 15.21 -28.00
CA LEU A 156 16.80 15.51 -29.31
C LEU A 156 16.36 16.85 -29.87
N GLN A 157 15.12 17.28 -29.57
CA GLN A 157 14.65 18.63 -29.93
C GLN A 157 15.39 19.73 -29.15
N VAL A 158 15.65 19.49 -27.87
CA VAL A 158 16.36 20.46 -27.00
C VAL A 158 17.87 20.44 -27.25
N ILE A 159 18.44 19.25 -27.55
CA ILE A 159 19.88 19.04 -27.79
C ILE A 159 20.03 18.24 -29.10
N PRO A 160 19.92 18.89 -30.27
CA PRO A 160 19.87 18.20 -31.57
C PRO A 160 21.13 17.37 -31.90
N ASN A 161 22.25 17.65 -31.28
CA ASN A 161 23.53 16.94 -31.50
C ASN A 161 23.89 15.97 -30.38
N ALA A 162 22.95 15.60 -29.53
CA ALA A 162 23.18 14.61 -28.47
C ALA A 162 23.68 13.30 -29.08
N LYS A 163 24.80 12.79 -28.57
CA LYS A 163 25.41 11.51 -28.99
C LYS A 163 25.24 10.42 -27.93
N THR A 164 24.93 10.83 -26.72
CA THR A 164 24.81 9.93 -25.58
C THR A 164 23.77 10.47 -24.63
N ILE A 165 22.88 9.59 -24.16
CA ILE A 165 21.90 9.87 -23.11
C ILE A 165 22.27 9.02 -21.89
N GLY A 166 22.49 9.68 -20.76
CA GLY A 166 22.67 9.00 -19.48
C GLY A 166 21.35 8.85 -18.74
N THR A 167 21.10 7.70 -18.12
CA THR A 167 19.93 7.47 -17.28
C THR A 167 20.32 6.90 -15.93
N ILE A 168 19.62 7.33 -14.87
CA ILE A 168 19.75 6.80 -13.52
C ILE A 168 18.44 6.12 -13.16
N TYR A 169 18.52 4.90 -12.65
CA TYR A 169 17.34 4.12 -12.30
C TYR A 169 17.62 3.16 -11.13
N SER A 170 16.55 2.68 -10.47
CA SER A 170 16.62 1.62 -9.46
C SER A 170 16.69 0.26 -10.15
N SER A 171 17.86 -0.40 -10.07
CA SER A 171 18.05 -1.72 -10.69
C SER A 171 17.29 -2.86 -9.98
N SER A 172 16.80 -2.63 -8.77
CA SER A 172 15.99 -3.60 -8.01
C SER A 172 14.48 -3.50 -8.32
N GLU A 173 14.07 -2.50 -9.10
CA GLU A 173 12.66 -2.27 -9.42
C GLU A 173 12.38 -2.55 -10.90
N VAL A 174 11.46 -3.51 -11.15
CA VAL A 174 11.10 -3.93 -12.51
C VAL A 174 10.51 -2.78 -13.34
N ASN A 175 9.72 -1.89 -12.74
CA ASN A 175 9.17 -0.70 -13.38
C ASN A 175 10.27 0.25 -13.91
N SER A 176 11.36 0.42 -13.17
CA SER A 176 12.51 1.20 -13.61
C SER A 176 13.24 0.53 -14.77
N GLN A 177 13.45 -0.77 -14.70
CA GLN A 177 14.10 -1.55 -15.76
C GLN A 177 13.32 -1.47 -17.08
N ILE A 178 11.99 -1.63 -17.05
CA ILE A 178 11.13 -1.58 -18.23
C ILE A 178 11.27 -0.25 -18.98
N GLN A 179 11.24 0.86 -18.26
CA GLN A 179 11.36 2.19 -18.86
C GLN A 179 12.75 2.41 -19.49
N VAL A 180 13.81 1.93 -18.82
CA VAL A 180 15.18 2.00 -19.35
C VAL A 180 15.34 1.16 -20.61
N GLU A 181 14.80 -0.06 -20.64
CA GLU A 181 14.85 -0.91 -21.83
C GLU A 181 14.07 -0.30 -23.00
N LYS A 182 12.90 0.29 -22.76
CA LYS A 182 12.14 1.04 -23.77
C LYS A 182 12.96 2.21 -24.33
N MET A 183 13.61 2.98 -23.44
CA MET A 183 14.45 4.10 -23.86
C MET A 183 15.63 3.61 -24.71
N LYS A 184 16.36 2.56 -24.29
CA LYS A 184 17.46 1.99 -25.05
C LYS A 184 17.04 1.44 -26.41
N ALA A 185 15.84 0.86 -26.51
CA ALA A 185 15.33 0.31 -27.76
C ALA A 185 14.95 1.39 -28.77
N TYR A 186 14.59 2.59 -28.30
CA TYR A 186 14.15 3.69 -29.12
C TYR A 186 15.29 4.66 -29.50
N ALA A 187 16.25 4.89 -28.62
CA ALA A 187 17.37 5.82 -28.83
C ALA A 187 18.44 5.24 -29.76
#